data_f4ae5b427e944d99d309bbf05a7e8403
#
_entry.id   f4ae5b427e944d99d309bbf05a7e8403
#
_cell.length_a   1.000
_cell.length_b   1.000
_cell.length_c   1.000
_cell.angle_alpha   90.00
_cell.angle_beta   90.00
_cell.angle_gamma   90.00
#
_symmetry.space_group_name_H-M   'P 1'
#
loop_
_entity.id
_entity.type
_entity.pdbx_description
1 polymer ?
#
loop_
_entity_poly.entity_id
_entity_poly.type
_entity_poly.pdbx_seq_one_letter_code
_entity_poly.pdbx_strand_id
1 'polypeptide(L)'
;LKKNIIQSGSKLYVNEFLKFENKLPSDLIEIHNRPNYFHLIHKKINGQKIVLYFHNDPLTMTGSKSVVDRKKLLNHATKIIFNSHWSRKRFLQGIEGMHVNTEKIIVIYQSISPVRVNLNKKKKWITFVGKLNQAKGYDLFGKAVLKILRQYKQWKAIVIGDEPRSTLHFKHKRLNILGFTNHNKVLRIFEKTSIAVVCSRWNEPLGRSSLEASSRGCATIISNRGGLPETITHGVILKKLSIYSVYSAIK
;
A
#
# COMPACT_ATOMS: atom_id res chain seq x y z
N LEU A 1 -1.64 45.44 -16.84
CA LEU A 1 -2.44 44.42 -16.11
C LEU A 1 -1.58 43.18 -15.91
N LYS A 2 -0.94 43.02 -14.70
CA LYS A 2 -0.21 41.80 -14.33
C LYS A 2 -1.24 40.68 -14.20
N LYS A 3 -1.23 39.70 -15.12
CA LYS A 3 -1.97 38.45 -14.97
C LYS A 3 -1.52 37.81 -13.66
N ASN A 4 -2.37 37.76 -12.65
CA ASN A 4 -2.17 36.93 -11.46
C ASN A 4 -2.17 35.47 -11.92
N ILE A 5 -0.97 34.91 -12.15
CA ILE A 5 -0.81 33.50 -12.46
C ILE A 5 -1.06 32.76 -11.14
N ILE A 6 -2.25 32.16 -11.01
CA ILE A 6 -2.57 31.26 -9.91
C ILE A 6 -1.59 30.09 -9.98
N GLN A 7 -0.61 30.06 -9.10
CA GLN A 7 0.33 28.95 -9.01
C GLN A 7 -0.39 27.71 -8.46
N SER A 8 -0.09 26.54 -9.02
CA SER A 8 -0.61 25.28 -8.46
C SER A 8 -0.09 25.07 -7.03
N GLY A 9 -0.89 24.42 -6.18
CA GLY A 9 -0.49 24.12 -4.79
C GLY A 9 0.86 23.39 -4.69
N SER A 10 1.19 22.54 -5.67
CA SER A 10 2.52 21.87 -5.75
C SER A 10 3.67 22.84 -5.96
N LYS A 11 3.48 23.88 -6.79
CA LYS A 11 4.52 24.91 -7.01
C LYS A 11 4.70 25.78 -5.78
N LEU A 12 3.63 26.15 -5.12
CA LEU A 12 3.68 26.94 -3.88
C LEU A 12 4.44 26.17 -2.80
N TYR A 13 4.08 24.92 -2.57
CA TYR A 13 4.76 24.05 -1.60
C TYR A 13 6.26 23.93 -1.88
N VAL A 14 6.63 23.64 -3.13
CA VAL A 14 8.04 23.52 -3.52
C VAL A 14 8.78 24.85 -3.37
N ASN A 15 8.16 25.98 -3.70
CA ASN A 15 8.81 27.28 -3.52
C ASN A 15 9.07 27.59 -2.04
N GLU A 16 8.14 27.26 -1.14
CA GLU A 16 8.36 27.42 0.31
C GLU A 16 9.50 26.50 0.79
N PHE A 17 9.50 25.22 0.38
CA PHE A 17 10.59 24.30 0.67
C PHE A 17 11.96 24.89 0.24
N LEU A 18 12.06 25.39 -0.99
CA LEU A 18 13.31 25.95 -1.53
C LEU A 18 13.80 27.20 -0.78
N LYS A 19 12.90 27.98 -0.18
CA LYS A 19 13.33 29.10 0.69
C LYS A 19 14.08 28.62 1.92
N PHE A 20 13.67 27.50 2.51
CA PHE A 20 14.37 26.90 3.65
C PHE A 20 15.68 26.23 3.19
N GLU A 21 15.63 25.44 2.12
CA GLU A 21 16.75 24.72 1.57
C GLU A 21 17.89 25.66 1.13
N ASN A 22 17.55 26.83 0.55
CA ASN A 22 18.55 27.83 0.17
C ASN A 22 19.20 28.54 1.37
N LYS A 23 18.53 28.59 2.52
CA LYS A 23 19.09 29.17 3.76
C LYS A 23 19.99 28.20 4.50
N LEU A 24 19.59 26.94 4.52
CA LEU A 24 20.29 25.85 5.19
C LEU A 24 20.28 24.61 4.29
N PRO A 25 21.24 24.49 3.37
CA PRO A 25 21.29 23.37 2.45
C PRO A 25 21.47 22.03 3.16
N SER A 26 20.65 21.04 2.77
CA SER A 26 20.75 19.68 3.27
C SER A 26 21.73 18.85 2.43
N ASP A 27 22.35 17.82 3.03
CA ASP A 27 23.21 16.86 2.31
C ASP A 27 22.39 15.97 1.38
N LEU A 28 21.14 15.72 1.74
CA LEU A 28 20.23 14.81 1.05
C LEU A 28 18.78 15.30 1.13
N ILE A 29 18.09 15.32 -0.01
CA ILE A 29 16.66 15.59 -0.10
C ILE A 29 15.95 14.28 -0.40
N GLU A 30 15.06 13.86 0.48
CA GLU A 30 14.23 12.68 0.29
C GLU A 30 12.80 13.07 -0.10
N ILE A 31 12.33 12.59 -1.26
CA ILE A 31 11.01 12.89 -1.78
C ILE A 31 10.15 11.61 -1.74
N HIS A 32 9.13 11.60 -0.88
CA HIS A 32 8.21 10.48 -0.77
C HIS A 32 6.97 10.67 -1.65
N ASN A 33 6.81 9.78 -2.61
CA ASN A 33 5.56 9.59 -3.35
C ASN A 33 5.06 10.85 -4.09
N ARG A 34 5.98 11.74 -4.48
CA ARG A 34 5.69 12.99 -5.19
C ARG A 34 6.69 13.24 -6.33
N PRO A 35 6.70 12.40 -7.39
CA PRO A 35 7.68 12.55 -8.48
C PRO A 35 7.59 13.89 -9.21
N ASN A 36 6.43 14.55 -9.24
CA ASN A 36 6.30 15.89 -9.79
C ASN A 36 7.09 16.93 -8.97
N TYR A 37 7.27 16.76 -7.66
CA TYR A 37 8.11 17.66 -6.86
C TYR A 37 9.58 17.53 -7.24
N PHE A 38 10.03 16.31 -7.54
CA PHE A 38 11.37 16.09 -8.07
C PHE A 38 11.64 16.97 -9.30
N HIS A 39 10.74 16.98 -10.28
CA HIS A 39 10.89 17.79 -11.50
C HIS A 39 10.90 19.30 -11.24
N LEU A 40 10.31 19.75 -10.15
CA LEU A 40 10.30 21.16 -9.76
C LEU A 40 11.54 21.56 -8.96
N ILE A 41 12.12 20.63 -8.20
CA ILE A 41 13.22 20.88 -7.26
C ILE A 41 14.57 20.73 -7.95
N HIS A 42 14.82 19.62 -8.66
CA HIS A 42 16.15 19.24 -9.14
C HIS A 42 16.85 20.30 -10.02
N LYS A 43 16.11 21.19 -10.66
CA LYS A 43 16.64 22.30 -11.46
C LYS A 43 16.99 23.55 -10.68
N LYS A 44 16.61 23.60 -9.40
CA LYS A 44 16.69 24.79 -8.54
C LYS A 44 17.61 24.61 -7.35
N ILE A 45 18.24 23.45 -7.23
CA ILE A 45 19.21 23.11 -6.20
C ILE A 45 20.60 22.96 -6.80
N ASN A 46 21.63 23.25 -6.01
CA ASN A 46 23.03 23.25 -6.43
C ASN A 46 23.75 22.04 -5.85
N GLY A 47 23.66 20.89 -6.53
CA GLY A 47 24.48 19.72 -6.21
C GLY A 47 23.95 18.80 -5.10
N GLN A 48 22.88 19.15 -4.39
CA GLN A 48 22.30 18.28 -3.39
C GLN A 48 21.82 16.94 -3.99
N LYS A 49 22.00 15.87 -3.25
CA LYS A 49 21.52 14.53 -3.63
C LYS A 49 20.03 14.43 -3.45
N ILE A 50 19.31 13.91 -4.46
CA ILE A 50 17.86 13.65 -4.35
C ILE A 50 17.58 12.16 -4.43
N VAL A 51 16.90 11.63 -3.44
CA VAL A 51 16.35 10.28 -3.40
C VAL A 51 14.83 10.36 -3.53
N LEU A 52 14.28 9.55 -4.44
CA LEU A 52 12.83 9.47 -4.66
C LEU A 52 12.29 8.12 -4.19
N TYR A 53 11.33 8.13 -3.29
CA TYR A 53 10.70 6.93 -2.76
C TYR A 53 9.27 6.76 -3.27
N PHE A 54 8.99 5.62 -3.92
CA PHE A 54 7.66 5.26 -4.41
C PHE A 54 6.94 4.32 -3.44
N HIS A 55 5.79 4.78 -2.93
CA HIS A 55 4.88 3.99 -2.11
C HIS A 55 3.62 3.56 -2.87
N ASN A 56 3.32 4.21 -4.01
CA ASN A 56 2.19 3.92 -4.89
C ASN A 56 2.66 3.45 -6.26
N ASP A 57 1.71 3.02 -7.12
CA ASP A 57 2.01 2.64 -8.50
C ASP A 57 2.59 3.85 -9.28
N PRO A 58 3.84 3.78 -9.73
CA PRO A 58 4.49 4.88 -10.44
C PRO A 58 3.75 5.33 -11.70
N LEU A 59 3.03 4.43 -12.38
CA LEU A 59 2.30 4.76 -13.60
C LEU A 59 1.00 5.52 -13.35
N THR A 60 0.56 5.64 -12.11
CA THR A 60 -0.64 6.42 -11.77
C THR A 60 -0.32 7.82 -11.24
N MET A 61 0.96 8.16 -11.07
CA MET A 61 1.38 9.38 -10.40
C MET A 61 1.82 10.47 -11.39
N THR A 62 1.39 11.71 -11.16
CA THR A 62 1.87 12.87 -11.92
C THR A 62 3.37 13.02 -11.74
N GLY A 63 4.10 13.11 -12.86
CA GLY A 63 5.57 13.20 -12.88
C GLY A 63 6.29 11.85 -13.01
N SER A 64 5.54 10.73 -13.16
CA SER A 64 6.11 9.43 -13.49
C SER A 64 5.24 8.57 -14.42
N LYS A 65 4.05 9.07 -14.82
CA LYS A 65 3.15 8.34 -15.73
C LYS A 65 3.81 8.07 -17.10
N SER A 66 4.44 9.08 -17.68
CA SER A 66 5.03 8.96 -18.99
C SER A 66 6.43 8.34 -18.95
N VAL A 67 6.81 7.67 -20.04
CA VAL A 67 8.19 7.17 -20.23
C VAL A 67 9.20 8.33 -20.14
N VAL A 68 8.86 9.48 -20.71
CA VAL A 68 9.73 10.68 -20.69
C VAL A 68 9.99 11.15 -19.27
N ASP A 69 8.96 11.21 -18.42
CA ASP A 69 9.12 11.61 -17.03
C ASP A 69 10.02 10.62 -16.27
N ARG A 70 9.79 9.32 -16.45
CA ARG A 70 10.59 8.28 -15.77
C ARG A 70 12.05 8.28 -16.23
N LYS A 71 12.33 8.54 -17.50
CA LYS A 71 13.70 8.75 -17.99
C LYS A 71 14.37 9.95 -17.32
N LYS A 72 13.66 11.08 -17.18
CA LYS A 72 14.19 12.24 -16.44
C LYS A 72 14.50 11.91 -15.00
N LEU A 73 13.62 11.16 -14.33
CA LEU A 73 13.87 10.70 -12.95
C LEU A 73 15.14 9.84 -12.89
N LEU A 74 15.30 8.87 -13.79
CA LEU A 74 16.48 8.00 -13.86
C LEU A 74 17.78 8.78 -14.11
N ASN A 75 17.74 9.78 -14.98
CA ASN A 75 18.93 10.56 -15.32
C ASN A 75 19.40 11.43 -14.14
N HIS A 76 18.47 12.03 -13.41
CA HIS A 76 18.79 13.08 -12.45
C HIS A 76 18.67 12.68 -10.98
N ALA A 77 17.89 11.64 -10.62
CA ALA A 77 17.83 11.17 -9.25
C ALA A 77 19.14 10.46 -8.85
N THR A 78 19.54 10.63 -7.61
CA THR A 78 20.67 9.90 -7.01
C THR A 78 20.28 8.43 -6.82
N LYS A 79 19.12 8.19 -6.23
CA LYS A 79 18.52 6.85 -6.07
C LYS A 79 17.00 6.95 -6.25
N ILE A 80 16.41 5.85 -6.74
CA ILE A 80 14.96 5.68 -6.81
C ILE A 80 14.62 4.41 -6.06
N ILE A 81 13.83 4.55 -5.01
CA ILE A 81 13.50 3.46 -4.08
C ILE A 81 12.03 3.06 -4.28
N PHE A 82 11.81 1.75 -4.35
CA PHE A 82 10.48 1.16 -4.48
C PHE A 82 10.17 0.29 -3.27
N ASN A 83 8.92 0.30 -2.85
CA ASN A 83 8.46 -0.51 -1.73
C ASN A 83 8.19 -1.99 -2.09
N SER A 84 8.33 -2.37 -3.38
CA SER A 84 8.15 -3.74 -3.87
C SER A 84 8.82 -3.95 -5.23
N HIS A 85 9.13 -5.18 -5.58
CA HIS A 85 9.55 -5.55 -6.94
C HIS A 85 8.47 -5.27 -7.97
N TRP A 86 7.19 -5.42 -7.58
CA TRP A 86 6.07 -5.08 -8.45
C TRP A 86 6.10 -3.58 -8.81
N SER A 87 6.25 -2.67 -7.84
CA SER A 87 6.34 -1.23 -8.09
C SER A 87 7.55 -0.87 -8.97
N ARG A 88 8.71 -1.51 -8.72
CA ARG A 88 9.89 -1.39 -9.58
C ARG A 88 9.60 -1.82 -11.02
N LYS A 89 8.99 -2.99 -11.22
CA LYS A 89 8.60 -3.49 -12.55
C LYS A 89 7.66 -2.52 -13.26
N ARG A 90 6.68 -1.97 -12.54
CA ARG A 90 5.76 -0.96 -13.08
C ARG A 90 6.50 0.28 -13.55
N PHE A 91 7.44 0.79 -12.75
CA PHE A 91 8.24 1.96 -13.14
C PHE A 91 9.05 1.72 -14.41
N LEU A 92 9.60 0.54 -14.58
CA LEU A 92 10.42 0.18 -15.74
C LEU A 92 9.60 -0.13 -16.99
N GLN A 93 8.31 -0.29 -16.91
CA GLN A 93 7.45 -0.63 -18.05
C GLN A 93 7.58 0.39 -19.19
N GLY A 94 7.96 -0.10 -20.38
CA GLY A 94 8.24 0.72 -21.57
C GLY A 94 9.60 1.42 -21.56
N ILE A 95 10.48 1.05 -20.61
CA ILE A 95 11.90 1.48 -20.59
C ILE A 95 12.81 0.24 -20.71
N GLU A 96 12.22 -0.95 -20.80
CA GLU A 96 12.94 -2.21 -20.99
C GLU A 96 13.80 -2.14 -22.27
N GLY A 97 15.03 -2.61 -22.20
CA GLY A 97 15.97 -2.59 -23.34
C GLY A 97 16.74 -1.27 -23.53
N MET A 98 16.51 -0.25 -22.73
CA MET A 98 17.36 0.92 -22.69
C MET A 98 18.53 0.71 -21.73
N HIS A 99 19.68 1.35 -21.99
CA HIS A 99 20.77 1.41 -21.01
C HIS A 99 20.30 2.20 -19.78
N VAL A 100 19.69 1.49 -18.84
CA VAL A 100 19.25 2.05 -17.56
C VAL A 100 20.32 1.75 -16.53
N ASN A 101 20.85 2.78 -15.87
CA ASN A 101 21.70 2.56 -14.70
C ASN A 101 20.89 1.94 -13.56
N THR A 102 20.91 0.61 -13.51
CA THR A 102 20.14 -0.18 -12.52
C THR A 102 20.64 -0.01 -11.10
N GLU A 103 21.87 0.47 -10.89
CA GLU A 103 22.41 0.76 -9.56
C GLU A 103 21.65 1.88 -8.84
N LYS A 104 20.98 2.75 -9.61
CA LYS A 104 20.13 3.79 -9.03
C LYS A 104 18.78 3.27 -8.53
N ILE A 105 18.39 2.06 -8.91
CA ILE A 105 17.05 1.51 -8.64
C ILE A 105 17.15 0.45 -7.55
N ILE A 106 16.53 0.73 -6.41
CA ILE A 106 16.59 -0.14 -5.23
C ILE A 106 15.17 -0.52 -4.79
N VAL A 107 15.00 -1.75 -4.31
CA VAL A 107 13.79 -2.17 -3.60
C VAL A 107 14.10 -2.22 -2.11
N ILE A 108 13.37 -1.42 -1.33
CA ILE A 108 13.41 -1.45 0.13
C ILE A 108 11.98 -1.65 0.62
N TYR A 109 11.69 -2.85 1.11
CA TYR A 109 10.37 -3.16 1.65
C TYR A 109 10.06 -2.31 2.89
N GLN A 110 8.81 -1.90 2.99
CA GLN A 110 8.34 -1.35 4.25
C GLN A 110 8.36 -2.44 5.32
N SER A 111 8.86 -2.09 6.48
CA SER A 111 8.94 -2.97 7.63
C SER A 111 7.84 -2.67 8.64
N ILE A 112 7.68 -3.58 9.57
CA ILE A 112 6.87 -3.41 10.76
C ILE A 112 7.66 -3.91 11.97
N SER A 113 7.49 -3.24 13.11
CA SER A 113 8.17 -3.62 14.34
C SER A 113 7.89 -5.09 14.69
N PRO A 114 8.93 -5.89 14.94
CA PRO A 114 8.76 -7.28 15.32
C PRO A 114 8.04 -7.38 16.66
N VAL A 115 7.27 -8.46 16.84
CA VAL A 115 6.60 -8.77 18.08
C VAL A 115 6.68 -10.27 18.35
N ARG A 116 6.86 -10.64 19.61
CA ARG A 116 6.76 -12.04 20.02
C ARG A 116 5.31 -12.49 19.93
N VAL A 117 5.02 -13.35 18.98
CA VAL A 117 3.68 -13.90 18.77
C VAL A 117 3.37 -14.96 19.83
N ASN A 118 2.22 -14.82 20.51
CA ASN A 118 1.67 -15.84 21.39
C ASN A 118 0.43 -16.48 20.74
N LEU A 119 0.60 -17.66 20.18
CA LEU A 119 -0.47 -18.36 19.46
C LEU A 119 -1.64 -18.76 20.39
N ASN A 120 -1.40 -18.96 21.68
CA ASN A 120 -2.45 -19.28 22.65
C ASN A 120 -3.43 -18.13 22.89
N LYS A 121 -3.05 -16.90 22.53
CA LYS A 121 -3.94 -15.72 22.58
C LYS A 121 -4.81 -15.57 21.34
N LYS A 122 -4.62 -16.40 20.30
CA LYS A 122 -5.42 -16.35 19.09
C LYS A 122 -6.86 -16.77 19.37
N LYS A 123 -7.77 -15.98 18.81
CA LYS A 123 -9.21 -16.23 18.85
C LYS A 123 -9.68 -16.71 17.48
N LYS A 124 -10.76 -17.45 17.43
CA LYS A 124 -11.40 -17.84 16.17
C LYS A 124 -12.01 -16.60 15.47
N TRP A 125 -11.14 -15.66 15.11
CA TRP A 125 -11.49 -14.42 14.42
C TRP A 125 -10.97 -14.44 12.99
N ILE A 126 -11.83 -14.01 12.07
CA ILE A 126 -11.53 -13.76 10.66
C ILE A 126 -11.60 -12.24 10.49
N THR A 127 -10.47 -11.61 10.15
CA THR A 127 -10.39 -10.15 10.10
C THR A 127 -10.15 -9.63 8.70
N PHE A 128 -10.87 -8.57 8.34
CA PHE A 128 -10.65 -7.75 7.15
C PHE A 128 -10.28 -6.33 7.59
N VAL A 129 -9.23 -5.76 6.99
CA VAL A 129 -8.79 -4.38 7.24
C VAL A 129 -8.59 -3.65 5.92
N GLY A 130 -9.32 -2.56 5.72
CA GLY A 130 -9.22 -1.72 4.52
C GLY A 130 -10.50 -0.95 4.23
N LYS A 131 -10.50 -0.18 3.15
CA LYS A 131 -11.72 0.51 2.68
C LYS A 131 -12.82 -0.51 2.36
N LEU A 132 -14.04 -0.22 2.80
CA LEU A 132 -15.17 -1.14 2.67
C LEU A 132 -15.82 -1.05 1.27
N ASN A 133 -15.03 -1.25 0.22
CA ASN A 133 -15.46 -1.16 -1.16
C ASN A 133 -15.03 -2.36 -2.02
N GLN A 134 -15.53 -2.41 -3.25
CA GLN A 134 -15.22 -3.49 -4.19
C GLN A 134 -13.74 -3.54 -4.58
N ALA A 135 -13.06 -2.40 -4.69
CA ALA A 135 -11.65 -2.38 -5.06
C ALA A 135 -10.79 -3.13 -4.04
N LYS A 136 -11.12 -3.05 -2.75
CA LYS A 136 -10.48 -3.80 -1.67
C LYS A 136 -11.07 -5.21 -1.47
N GLY A 137 -12.07 -5.61 -2.25
CA GLY A 137 -12.69 -6.93 -2.20
C GLY A 137 -13.62 -7.15 -1.01
N TYR A 138 -14.11 -6.07 -0.39
CA TYR A 138 -15.00 -6.19 0.77
C TYR A 138 -16.28 -6.96 0.46
N ASP A 139 -16.81 -6.86 -0.76
CA ASP A 139 -17.96 -7.65 -1.25
C ASP A 139 -17.66 -9.16 -1.30
N LEU A 140 -16.45 -9.54 -1.72
CA LEU A 140 -16.01 -10.94 -1.73
C LEU A 140 -15.87 -11.49 -0.32
N PHE A 141 -15.17 -10.72 0.54
CA PHE A 141 -15.00 -11.04 1.95
C PHE A 141 -16.35 -11.21 2.65
N GLY A 142 -17.22 -10.20 2.54
CA GLY A 142 -18.53 -10.19 3.21
C GLY A 142 -19.39 -11.39 2.84
N LYS A 143 -19.51 -11.68 1.53
CA LYS A 143 -20.28 -12.85 1.04
C LYS A 143 -19.66 -14.19 1.47
N ALA A 144 -18.33 -14.30 1.46
CA ALA A 144 -17.62 -15.52 1.88
C ALA A 144 -17.73 -15.74 3.39
N VAL A 145 -17.45 -14.69 4.19
CA VAL A 145 -17.46 -14.81 5.65
C VAL A 145 -18.85 -15.09 6.22
N LEU A 146 -19.91 -14.56 5.62
CA LEU A 146 -21.27 -14.89 6.04
C LEU A 146 -21.58 -16.39 5.90
N LYS A 147 -21.08 -17.06 4.83
CA LYS A 147 -21.19 -18.52 4.68
C LYS A 147 -20.44 -19.25 5.80
N ILE A 148 -19.21 -18.80 6.12
CA ILE A 148 -18.41 -19.37 7.21
C ILE A 148 -19.13 -19.22 8.56
N LEU A 149 -19.64 -18.02 8.86
CA LEU A 149 -20.33 -17.75 10.11
C LEU A 149 -21.63 -18.57 10.28
N ARG A 150 -22.31 -18.92 9.20
CA ARG A 150 -23.48 -19.81 9.26
C ARG A 150 -23.08 -21.25 9.62
N GLN A 151 -21.99 -21.75 9.07
CA GLN A 151 -21.52 -23.13 9.27
C GLN A 151 -20.78 -23.33 10.59
N TYR A 152 -19.93 -22.37 10.96
CA TYR A 152 -19.01 -22.51 12.09
C TYR A 152 -19.38 -21.53 13.20
N LYS A 153 -20.20 -22.00 14.16
CA LYS A 153 -20.82 -21.16 15.22
C LYS A 153 -19.79 -20.50 16.16
N GLN A 154 -18.60 -21.07 16.30
CA GLN A 154 -17.54 -20.57 17.18
C GLN A 154 -16.71 -19.43 16.57
N TRP A 155 -16.81 -19.18 15.28
CA TRP A 155 -16.07 -18.13 14.61
C TRP A 155 -16.79 -16.78 14.64
N LYS A 156 -15.98 -15.71 14.70
CA LYS A 156 -16.45 -14.31 14.59
C LYS A 156 -15.69 -13.61 13.45
N ALA A 157 -16.31 -12.65 12.83
CA ALA A 157 -15.67 -11.79 11.86
C ALA A 157 -15.50 -10.38 12.42
N ILE A 158 -14.32 -9.80 12.18
CA ILE A 158 -13.97 -8.42 12.55
C ILE A 158 -13.65 -7.66 11.27
N VAL A 159 -14.33 -6.55 11.06
CA VAL A 159 -14.13 -5.67 9.91
C VAL A 159 -13.67 -4.31 10.41
N ILE A 160 -12.56 -3.84 9.89
CA ILE A 160 -11.96 -2.54 10.26
C ILE A 160 -11.79 -1.70 9.01
N GLY A 161 -12.29 -0.50 9.07
CA GLY A 161 -12.28 0.49 7.99
C GLY A 161 -13.66 1.01 7.70
N ASP A 162 -13.73 1.95 6.81
CA ASP A 162 -14.96 2.57 6.33
C ASP A 162 -14.87 2.91 4.84
N GLU A 163 -15.97 3.25 4.25
CA GLU A 163 -16.10 3.90 2.95
C GLU A 163 -17.52 4.48 2.89
N PRO A 164 -17.71 5.74 3.30
CA PRO A 164 -19.04 6.36 3.37
C PRO A 164 -19.83 6.36 2.05
N ARG A 165 -19.10 6.27 0.91
CA ARG A 165 -19.70 6.22 -0.44
C ARG A 165 -20.10 4.81 -0.87
N SER A 166 -19.79 3.80 -0.06
CA SER A 166 -20.08 2.40 -0.40
C SER A 166 -21.48 2.00 0.10
N THR A 167 -22.20 1.30 -0.75
CA THR A 167 -23.50 0.68 -0.42
C THR A 167 -23.37 -0.75 0.06
N LEU A 168 -22.15 -1.25 0.26
CA LEU A 168 -21.91 -2.63 0.68
C LEU A 168 -22.13 -2.80 2.18
N HIS A 169 -23.24 -3.46 2.52
CA HIS A 169 -23.61 -3.74 3.91
C HIS A 169 -23.78 -5.25 4.14
N PHE A 170 -23.11 -5.77 5.16
CA PHE A 170 -23.24 -7.15 5.61
C PHE A 170 -23.64 -7.16 7.07
N LYS A 171 -24.66 -7.95 7.43
CA LYS A 171 -25.19 -8.07 8.80
C LYS A 171 -25.16 -9.52 9.26
N HIS A 172 -24.63 -9.78 10.44
CA HIS A 172 -24.70 -11.06 11.13
C HIS A 172 -24.35 -10.85 12.62
N LYS A 173 -24.97 -11.59 13.54
CA LYS A 173 -24.75 -11.43 14.99
C LYS A 173 -23.28 -11.60 15.44
N ARG A 174 -22.47 -12.26 14.66
CA ARG A 174 -21.04 -12.51 14.91
C ARG A 174 -20.11 -11.81 13.91
N LEU A 175 -20.62 -10.84 13.16
CA LEU A 175 -19.87 -9.94 12.30
C LEU A 175 -19.85 -8.55 12.95
N ASN A 176 -18.67 -8.09 13.38
CA ASN A 176 -18.48 -6.80 14.02
C ASN A 176 -17.76 -5.85 13.04
N ILE A 177 -18.38 -4.74 12.71
CA ILE A 177 -17.80 -3.67 11.90
C ILE A 177 -17.41 -2.54 12.85
N LEU A 178 -16.11 -2.22 12.93
CA LEU A 178 -15.56 -1.27 13.90
C LEU A 178 -15.36 0.14 13.33
N GLY A 179 -15.61 0.33 12.02
CA GLY A 179 -15.35 1.60 11.36
C GLY A 179 -13.84 1.93 11.30
N PHE A 180 -13.54 3.21 11.10
CA PHE A 180 -12.15 3.69 11.16
C PHE A 180 -11.57 3.45 12.56
N THR A 181 -10.39 2.88 12.60
CA THR A 181 -9.77 2.44 13.85
C THR A 181 -8.28 2.85 13.86
N ASN A 182 -7.81 3.35 15.00
CA ASN A 182 -6.41 3.70 15.20
C ASN A 182 -5.49 2.51 14.93
N HIS A 183 -4.34 2.76 14.30
CA HIS A 183 -3.37 1.75 13.86
C HIS A 183 -2.92 0.81 14.99
N ASN A 184 -2.61 1.34 16.18
CA ASN A 184 -2.21 0.50 17.31
C ASN A 184 -3.32 -0.47 17.74
N LYS A 185 -4.58 -0.06 17.65
CA LYS A 185 -5.73 -0.94 17.93
C LYS A 185 -5.90 -2.00 16.85
N VAL A 186 -5.64 -1.67 15.58
CA VAL A 186 -5.61 -2.65 14.47
C VAL A 186 -4.59 -3.75 14.76
N LEU A 187 -3.36 -3.37 15.12
CA LEU A 187 -2.30 -4.33 15.46
C LEU A 187 -2.68 -5.24 16.62
N ARG A 188 -3.27 -4.69 17.71
CA ARG A 188 -3.77 -5.48 18.85
C ARG A 188 -4.90 -6.44 18.45
N ILE A 189 -5.72 -6.08 17.45
CA ILE A 189 -6.74 -6.99 16.92
C ILE A 189 -6.07 -8.12 16.14
N PHE A 190 -5.08 -7.83 15.31
CA PHE A 190 -4.32 -8.85 14.60
C PHE A 190 -3.61 -9.81 15.53
N GLU A 191 -3.09 -9.38 16.68
CA GLU A 191 -2.51 -10.26 17.70
C GLU A 191 -3.49 -11.34 18.18
N LYS A 192 -4.79 -11.04 18.17
CA LYS A 192 -5.87 -11.95 18.57
C LYS A 192 -6.53 -12.68 17.40
N THR A 193 -6.27 -12.25 16.18
CA THR A 193 -6.88 -12.78 14.95
C THR A 193 -6.20 -14.07 14.52
N SER A 194 -6.97 -15.11 14.20
CA SER A 194 -6.45 -16.34 13.59
C SER A 194 -6.25 -16.20 12.09
N ILE A 195 -7.24 -15.67 11.37
CA ILE A 195 -7.21 -15.57 9.90
C ILE A 195 -7.41 -14.12 9.48
N ALA A 196 -6.49 -13.59 8.68
CA ALA A 196 -6.62 -12.28 8.05
C ALA A 196 -6.82 -12.44 6.54
N VAL A 197 -7.78 -11.69 5.97
CA VAL A 197 -8.12 -11.78 4.54
C VAL A 197 -7.90 -10.44 3.85
N VAL A 198 -7.05 -10.43 2.84
CA VAL A 198 -6.73 -9.25 2.01
C VAL A 198 -7.01 -9.60 0.54
N CYS A 199 -8.29 -9.58 0.17
CA CYS A 199 -8.77 -10.03 -1.15
C CYS A 199 -8.97 -8.86 -2.13
N SER A 200 -8.00 -7.93 -2.18
CA SER A 200 -8.05 -6.76 -3.06
C SER A 200 -8.13 -7.13 -4.54
N ARG A 201 -8.99 -6.43 -5.30
CA ARG A 201 -8.96 -6.40 -6.77
C ARG A 201 -7.97 -5.39 -7.29
N TRP A 202 -7.71 -4.36 -6.49
CA TRP A 202 -6.72 -3.34 -6.78
C TRP A 202 -5.31 -3.94 -6.72
N ASN A 203 -4.45 -3.52 -7.62
CA ASN A 203 -3.03 -3.87 -7.56
C ASN A 203 -2.38 -3.06 -6.43
N GLU A 204 -2.21 -3.69 -5.29
CA GLU A 204 -1.56 -3.04 -4.13
C GLU A 204 -0.08 -2.81 -4.44
N PRO A 205 0.47 -1.63 -4.20
CA PRO A 205 1.91 -1.41 -4.38
C PRO A 205 2.77 -2.30 -3.48
N LEU A 206 2.30 -2.57 -2.26
CA LEU A 206 2.88 -3.55 -1.34
C LEU A 206 1.77 -4.31 -0.58
N GLY A 207 0.91 -3.61 0.17
CA GLY A 207 -0.16 -4.23 0.95
C GLY A 207 0.19 -4.33 2.44
N ARG A 208 0.28 -3.19 3.11
CA ARG A 208 0.66 -3.12 4.54
C ARG A 208 -0.21 -3.97 5.45
N SER A 209 -1.52 -4.07 5.21
CA SER A 209 -2.43 -4.85 6.06
C SER A 209 -2.10 -6.35 6.09
N SER A 210 -1.61 -6.93 4.98
CA SER A 210 -1.15 -8.33 4.98
C SER A 210 0.17 -8.49 5.74
N LEU A 211 1.11 -7.56 5.55
CA LEU A 211 2.37 -7.54 6.28
C LEU A 211 2.13 -7.41 7.80
N GLU A 212 1.26 -6.49 8.20
CA GLU A 212 0.86 -6.28 9.60
C GLU A 212 0.20 -7.52 10.21
N ALA A 213 -0.71 -8.16 9.48
CA ALA A 213 -1.37 -9.38 9.93
C ALA A 213 -0.38 -10.56 10.06
N SER A 214 0.48 -10.77 9.07
CA SER A 214 1.52 -11.80 9.11
C SER A 214 2.46 -11.61 10.28
N SER A 215 2.95 -10.39 10.50
CA SER A 215 3.87 -10.08 11.61
C SER A 215 3.26 -10.30 13.00
N ARG A 216 1.93 -10.36 13.08
CA ARG A 216 1.17 -10.67 14.30
C ARG A 216 0.70 -12.12 14.35
N GLY A 217 1.23 -13.00 13.49
CA GLY A 217 0.95 -14.44 13.49
C GLY A 217 -0.46 -14.81 13.03
N CYS A 218 -1.08 -14.03 12.16
CA CYS A 218 -2.30 -14.43 11.48
C CYS A 218 -1.98 -15.40 10.33
N ALA A 219 -2.80 -16.42 10.13
CA ALA A 219 -2.87 -17.10 8.85
C ALA A 219 -3.43 -16.12 7.82
N THR A 220 -2.62 -15.72 6.83
CA THR A 220 -3.01 -14.70 5.86
C THR A 220 -3.49 -15.32 4.56
N ILE A 221 -4.63 -14.83 4.08
CA ILE A 221 -5.21 -15.15 2.78
C ILE A 221 -5.18 -13.88 1.95
N ILE A 222 -4.45 -13.88 0.85
CA ILE A 222 -4.28 -12.70 0.00
C ILE A 222 -4.64 -12.97 -1.46
N SER A 223 -5.02 -11.92 -2.18
CA SER A 223 -5.14 -12.00 -3.64
C SER A 223 -3.76 -11.86 -4.30
N ASN A 224 -3.59 -12.45 -5.48
CA ASN A 224 -2.41 -12.28 -6.32
C ASN A 224 -2.52 -10.94 -7.09
N ARG A 225 -2.37 -9.81 -6.38
CA ARG A 225 -2.53 -8.46 -6.93
C ARG A 225 -1.41 -7.52 -6.48
N GLY A 226 -0.69 -6.98 -7.48
CA GLY A 226 0.39 -6.03 -7.21
C GLY A 226 1.52 -6.65 -6.41
N GLY A 227 2.01 -5.94 -5.41
CA GLY A 227 3.03 -6.37 -4.47
C GLY A 227 2.52 -7.19 -3.27
N LEU A 228 1.20 -7.50 -3.20
CA LEU A 228 0.67 -8.33 -2.10
C LEU A 228 1.42 -9.64 -1.88
N PRO A 229 1.75 -10.42 -2.93
CA PRO A 229 2.51 -11.67 -2.76
C PRO A 229 3.87 -11.48 -2.09
N GLU A 230 4.45 -10.29 -2.17
CA GLU A 230 5.75 -9.97 -1.59
C GLU A 230 5.68 -9.71 -0.07
N THR A 231 4.48 -9.66 0.51
CA THR A 231 4.27 -9.32 1.93
C THR A 231 4.18 -10.54 2.85
N ILE A 232 4.14 -11.74 2.29
CA ILE A 232 4.03 -12.97 3.05
C ILE A 232 5.04 -14.02 2.56
N THR A 233 5.62 -14.77 3.49
CA THR A 233 6.43 -15.95 3.20
C THR A 233 5.60 -17.24 3.30
N HIS A 234 4.59 -17.24 4.17
CA HIS A 234 3.67 -18.33 4.40
C HIS A 234 2.24 -17.81 4.44
N GLY A 235 1.32 -18.51 3.81
CA GLY A 235 -0.09 -18.11 3.71
C GLY A 235 -0.72 -18.63 2.43
N VAL A 236 -1.94 -18.18 2.14
CA VAL A 236 -2.68 -18.58 0.95
C VAL A 236 -2.75 -17.43 -0.05
N ILE A 237 -2.17 -17.63 -1.22
CA ILE A 237 -2.31 -16.72 -2.37
C ILE A 237 -3.43 -17.26 -3.27
N LEU A 238 -4.51 -16.51 -3.38
CA LEU A 238 -5.67 -16.87 -4.20
C LEU A 238 -5.32 -16.82 -5.69
N LYS A 239 -5.27 -17.96 -6.36
CA LYS A 239 -5.03 -18.04 -7.82
C LYS A 239 -6.14 -17.35 -8.62
N LYS A 240 -7.39 -17.53 -8.20
CA LYS A 240 -8.58 -16.88 -8.78
C LYS A 240 -9.30 -16.10 -7.68
N LEU A 241 -9.65 -14.86 -7.97
CA LEU A 241 -10.35 -14.00 -7.01
C LEU A 241 -11.86 -14.12 -7.20
N SER A 242 -12.50 -14.87 -6.31
CA SER A 242 -13.95 -15.11 -6.30
C SER A 242 -14.45 -15.32 -4.87
N ILE A 243 -15.77 -15.24 -4.66
CA ILE A 243 -16.39 -15.55 -3.37
C ILE A 243 -16.06 -16.99 -2.94
N TYR A 244 -16.09 -17.92 -3.88
CA TYR A 244 -15.80 -19.33 -3.62
C TYR A 244 -14.34 -19.54 -3.19
N SER A 245 -13.40 -18.91 -3.89
CA SER A 245 -11.97 -19.02 -3.54
C SER A 245 -11.67 -18.45 -2.15
N VAL A 246 -12.26 -17.29 -1.79
CA VAL A 246 -12.11 -16.72 -0.46
C VAL A 246 -12.74 -17.63 0.60
N TYR A 247 -13.96 -18.13 0.34
CA TYR A 247 -14.63 -19.06 1.25
C TYR A 247 -13.82 -20.35 1.47
N SER A 248 -13.37 -20.99 0.38
CA SER A 248 -12.58 -22.24 0.46
C SER A 248 -11.22 -22.05 1.16
N ALA A 249 -10.60 -20.90 1.00
CA ALA A 249 -9.33 -20.60 1.67
C ALA A 249 -9.50 -20.34 3.18
N ILE A 250 -10.68 -19.86 3.61
CA ILE A 250 -10.99 -19.66 5.05
C ILE A 250 -11.37 -20.98 5.72
N LYS A 251 -12.02 -21.91 4.98
CA LYS A 251 -12.44 -23.23 5.44
C LYS A 251 -11.26 -24.15 5.72
#